data_d5ee483e666a1660c4c1603eb36ec776
#
_entry.id   d5ee483e666a1660c4c1603eb36ec776
#
_cell.length_a   1.000
_cell.length_b   1.000
_cell.length_c   1.000
_cell.angle_alpha   90.00
_cell.angle_beta   90.00
_cell.angle_gamma   90.00
#
_symmetry.space_group_name_H-M   'P 1'
#
loop_
_entity.id
_entity.type
_entity.pdbx_description
1 polymer ?
#
loop_
_entity_poly.entity_id
_entity_poly.type
_entity_poly.pdbx_seq_one_letter_code
_entity_poly.pdbx_strand_id
1 'polypeptide(L)'
;SLIYRHSPQHLKIALVDPKRVTFPEFEQMSWLYAPVVKDSDRAVELMEQLVAEMESRYQKFEKAKCADLTVYNQRSSPMLPRIVCIFDEYADFMAEKEVRTILEQSIKRLGAMARAAGIHLIISTQRPEASIVTPIIRSNLPGRVALSTKSEADSKIILGGTSTVAAYLIGKGDLVYQVGSHLQRLQSLLAQSIQLPLV
;
A
#
# COMPACT_ATOMS: atom_id res chain seq x y z
N SER A 1 -2.50 4.45 -13.31
CA SER A 1 -2.73 3.35 -14.27
C SER A 1 -3.81 2.38 -13.84
N LEU A 2 -3.99 2.07 -12.54
CA LEU A 2 -5.03 1.13 -12.06
C LEU A 2 -6.44 1.58 -12.41
N ILE A 3 -6.80 2.84 -12.15
CA ILE A 3 -8.13 3.40 -12.41
C ILE A 3 -8.51 3.45 -13.90
N TYR A 4 -7.53 3.43 -14.81
CA TYR A 4 -7.78 3.36 -16.26
C TYR A 4 -8.06 1.94 -16.76
N ARG A 5 -7.75 0.94 -15.95
CA ARG A 5 -7.88 -0.49 -16.33
C ARG A 5 -8.99 -1.22 -15.61
N HIS A 6 -9.46 -0.66 -14.50
CA HIS A 6 -10.44 -1.31 -13.63
C HIS A 6 -11.56 -0.36 -13.26
N SER A 7 -12.79 -0.79 -13.39
CA SER A 7 -13.96 -0.04 -12.94
C SER A 7 -14.04 0.00 -11.40
N PRO A 8 -14.82 0.93 -10.81
CA PRO A 8 -15.05 0.99 -9.36
C PRO A 8 -15.67 -0.26 -8.74
N GLN A 9 -16.29 -1.12 -9.58
CA GLN A 9 -16.84 -2.40 -9.14
C GLN A 9 -15.77 -3.48 -8.93
N HIS A 10 -14.63 -3.35 -9.61
CA HIS A 10 -13.52 -4.32 -9.55
C HIS A 10 -12.35 -3.87 -8.68
N LEU A 11 -12.24 -2.56 -8.47
CA LEU A 11 -11.15 -1.94 -7.71
C LEU A 11 -11.68 -0.85 -6.79
N LYS A 12 -11.25 -0.89 -5.54
CA LYS A 12 -11.38 0.22 -4.60
C LYS A 12 -10.01 0.67 -4.12
N ILE A 13 -9.88 1.96 -3.83
CA ILE A 13 -8.63 2.57 -3.40
C ILE A 13 -8.89 3.31 -2.09
N ALA A 14 -8.10 3.02 -1.07
CA ALA A 14 -8.07 3.76 0.18
C ALA A 14 -6.80 4.63 0.19
N LEU A 15 -6.96 5.92 0.44
CA LEU A 15 -5.88 6.90 0.40
C LEU A 15 -5.68 7.51 1.78
N VAL A 16 -4.41 7.59 2.21
CA VAL A 16 -4.00 8.21 3.47
C VAL A 16 -2.96 9.28 3.16
N ASP A 17 -3.34 10.55 3.36
CA ASP A 17 -2.56 11.76 3.05
C ASP A 17 -2.54 12.72 4.24
N PRO A 18 -1.62 12.53 5.20
CA PRO A 18 -1.54 13.38 6.39
C PRO A 18 -1.22 14.84 6.05
N LYS A 19 -0.52 15.07 4.94
CA LYS A 19 -0.13 16.40 4.48
C LYS A 19 -1.21 17.13 3.69
N ARG A 20 -2.26 16.44 3.24
CA ARG A 20 -3.40 16.98 2.50
C ARG A 20 -3.06 17.63 1.15
N VAL A 21 -1.95 17.23 0.56
CA VAL A 21 -1.43 17.86 -0.68
C VAL A 21 -1.22 16.88 -1.82
N THR A 22 -1.21 15.59 -1.54
CA THR A 22 -0.87 14.57 -2.53
C THR A 22 -2.09 14.06 -3.29
N PHE A 23 -3.25 13.96 -2.61
CA PHE A 23 -4.44 13.35 -3.20
C PHE A 23 -5.70 14.24 -3.32
N PRO A 24 -5.61 15.59 -3.40
CA PRO A 24 -6.82 16.41 -3.46
C PRO A 24 -7.66 16.13 -4.71
N GLU A 25 -7.04 15.81 -5.84
CA GLU A 25 -7.72 15.52 -7.11
C GLU A 25 -8.53 14.21 -7.06
N PHE A 26 -8.25 13.34 -6.08
CA PHE A 26 -8.89 12.03 -5.96
C PHE A 26 -10.06 12.01 -4.96
N GLU A 27 -10.33 13.08 -4.22
CA GLU A 27 -11.31 13.10 -3.13
C GLU A 27 -12.75 12.76 -3.57
N GLN A 28 -13.09 12.94 -4.84
CA GLN A 28 -14.42 12.67 -5.37
C GLN A 28 -14.46 11.47 -6.34
N MET A 29 -13.39 10.70 -6.45
CA MET A 29 -13.39 9.59 -7.39
C MET A 29 -14.26 8.42 -6.91
N SER A 30 -14.99 7.79 -7.84
CA SER A 30 -15.87 6.65 -7.55
C SER A 30 -15.13 5.38 -7.06
N TRP A 31 -13.81 5.33 -7.22
CA TRP A 31 -12.95 4.23 -6.74
C TRP A 31 -12.64 4.29 -5.26
N LEU A 32 -12.96 5.36 -4.55
CA LEU A 32 -12.64 5.44 -3.12
C LEU A 32 -13.36 4.34 -2.33
N TYR A 33 -12.59 3.68 -1.46
CA TYR A 33 -13.08 2.74 -0.46
C TYR A 33 -13.72 3.47 0.72
N ALA A 34 -13.10 4.58 1.14
CA ALA A 34 -13.52 5.49 2.18
C ALA A 34 -13.04 6.91 1.80
N PRO A 35 -13.56 7.98 2.44
CA PRO A 35 -13.01 9.33 2.27
C PRO A 35 -11.50 9.34 2.50
N VAL A 36 -10.77 10.23 1.81
CA VAL A 36 -9.32 10.37 1.97
C VAL A 36 -8.99 10.67 3.43
N VAL A 37 -8.17 9.82 4.04
CA VAL A 37 -7.79 9.91 5.45
C VAL A 37 -6.66 10.92 5.63
N LYS A 38 -6.80 11.82 6.62
CA LYS A 38 -5.91 12.98 6.79
C LYS A 38 -5.32 13.11 8.22
N ASP A 39 -5.65 12.20 9.11
CA ASP A 39 -5.23 12.21 10.51
C ASP A 39 -5.00 10.80 11.08
N SER A 40 -4.37 10.74 12.25
CA SER A 40 -3.95 9.48 12.88
C SER A 40 -5.14 8.60 13.29
N ASP A 41 -6.18 9.18 13.87
CA ASP A 41 -7.34 8.42 14.37
C ASP A 41 -8.06 7.74 13.21
N ARG A 42 -8.28 8.48 12.13
CA ARG A 42 -8.88 7.95 10.90
C ARG A 42 -8.00 6.93 10.20
N ALA A 43 -6.66 7.08 10.28
CA ALA A 43 -5.75 6.08 9.73
C ALA A 43 -5.83 4.75 10.50
N VAL A 44 -5.95 4.81 11.82
CA VAL A 44 -6.19 3.63 12.66
C VAL A 44 -7.53 2.99 12.32
N GLU A 45 -8.63 3.77 12.31
CA GLU A 45 -9.95 3.28 11.94
C GLU A 45 -9.96 2.59 10.56
N LEU A 46 -9.33 3.19 9.56
CA LEU A 46 -9.23 2.61 8.22
C LEU A 46 -8.50 1.27 8.22
N MET A 47 -7.39 1.17 8.94
CA MET A 47 -6.62 -0.07 9.00
C MET A 47 -7.38 -1.18 9.73
N GLU A 48 -8.12 -0.86 10.78
CA GLU A 48 -9.00 -1.80 11.46
C GLU A 48 -10.16 -2.25 10.56
N GLN A 49 -10.76 -1.33 9.81
CA GLN A 49 -11.79 -1.65 8.81
C GLN A 49 -11.25 -2.60 7.72
N LEU A 50 -10.03 -2.40 7.23
CA LEU A 50 -9.41 -3.29 6.24
C LEU A 50 -9.16 -4.69 6.82
N VAL A 51 -8.76 -4.78 8.09
CA VAL A 51 -8.63 -6.07 8.78
C VAL A 51 -9.99 -6.76 8.93
N ALA A 52 -11.02 -6.04 9.34
CA ALA A 52 -12.37 -6.58 9.46
C ALA A 52 -12.94 -7.03 8.10
N GLU A 53 -12.72 -6.24 7.04
CA GLU A 53 -13.10 -6.60 5.68
C GLU A 53 -12.38 -7.88 5.21
N MET A 54 -11.09 -8.00 5.49
CA MET A 54 -10.32 -9.21 5.20
C MET A 54 -10.95 -10.44 5.86
N GLU A 55 -11.28 -10.35 7.15
CA GLU A 55 -11.90 -11.45 7.90
C GLU A 55 -13.29 -11.79 7.37
N SER A 56 -14.10 -10.79 7.06
CA SER A 56 -15.40 -10.97 6.42
C SER A 56 -15.29 -11.71 5.09
N ARG A 57 -14.27 -11.39 4.28
CA ARG A 57 -14.00 -12.09 3.02
C ARG A 57 -13.64 -13.55 3.23
N TYR A 58 -12.79 -13.85 4.20
CA TYR A 58 -12.46 -15.24 4.54
C TYR A 58 -13.68 -16.04 4.95
N GLN A 59 -14.61 -15.50 5.74
CA GLN A 59 -15.87 -16.16 6.06
C GLN A 59 -16.73 -16.44 4.82
N LYS A 60 -16.76 -15.51 3.85
CA LYS A 60 -17.45 -15.71 2.57
C LYS A 60 -16.78 -16.80 1.74
N PHE A 61 -15.44 -16.81 1.69
CA PHE A 61 -14.67 -17.82 0.97
C PHE A 61 -14.88 -19.22 1.56
N GLU A 62 -14.88 -19.35 2.86
CA GLU A 62 -15.16 -20.59 3.56
C GLU A 62 -16.57 -21.14 3.20
N LYS A 63 -17.59 -20.30 3.31
CA LYS A 63 -18.99 -20.67 2.93
C LYS A 63 -19.10 -21.06 1.46
N ALA A 64 -18.40 -20.36 0.57
CA ALA A 64 -18.41 -20.63 -0.87
C ALA A 64 -17.41 -21.72 -1.29
N LYS A 65 -16.63 -22.28 -0.35
CA LYS A 65 -15.54 -23.24 -0.60
C LYS A 65 -14.55 -22.73 -1.66
N CYS A 66 -14.15 -21.47 -1.53
CA CYS A 66 -13.21 -20.78 -2.42
C CYS A 66 -11.90 -20.54 -1.68
N ALA A 67 -10.76 -20.62 -2.39
CA ALA A 67 -9.45 -20.40 -1.81
C ALA A 67 -9.06 -18.92 -1.72
N ASP A 68 -9.58 -18.10 -2.62
CA ASP A 68 -9.22 -16.69 -2.74
C ASP A 68 -10.31 -15.87 -3.45
N LEU A 69 -10.08 -14.54 -3.51
CA LEU A 69 -10.97 -13.59 -4.16
C LEU A 69 -11.21 -13.91 -5.64
N THR A 70 -10.21 -14.40 -6.36
CA THR A 70 -10.34 -14.66 -7.81
C THR A 70 -11.32 -15.80 -8.05
N VAL A 71 -11.15 -16.91 -7.31
CA VAL A 71 -12.07 -18.06 -7.39
C VAL A 71 -13.46 -17.69 -6.90
N TYR A 72 -13.55 -16.89 -5.82
CA TYR A 72 -14.84 -16.41 -5.31
C TYR A 72 -15.59 -15.59 -6.36
N ASN A 73 -14.94 -14.62 -6.99
CA ASN A 73 -15.56 -13.75 -8.00
C ASN A 73 -15.96 -14.47 -9.30
N GLN A 74 -15.36 -15.63 -9.60
CA GLN A 74 -15.79 -16.47 -10.72
C GLN A 74 -17.11 -17.21 -10.46
N ARG A 75 -17.48 -17.39 -9.19
CA ARG A 75 -18.61 -18.22 -8.76
C ARG A 75 -19.74 -17.45 -8.09
N SER A 76 -19.49 -16.22 -7.68
CA SER A 76 -20.40 -15.44 -6.84
C SER A 76 -20.76 -14.10 -7.47
N SER A 77 -22.00 -13.66 -7.22
CA SER A 77 -22.50 -12.34 -7.57
C SER A 77 -23.23 -11.75 -6.35
N PRO A 78 -23.01 -10.48 -5.99
CA PRO A 78 -22.09 -9.54 -6.65
C PRO A 78 -20.62 -9.88 -6.38
N MET A 79 -19.74 -9.49 -7.30
CA MET A 79 -18.28 -9.61 -7.14
C MET A 79 -17.77 -8.68 -6.04
N LEU A 80 -16.72 -9.10 -5.36
CA LEU A 80 -15.99 -8.27 -4.41
C LEU A 80 -14.82 -7.55 -5.10
N PRO A 81 -14.65 -6.23 -4.92
CA PRO A 81 -13.53 -5.50 -5.52
C PRO A 81 -12.20 -5.87 -4.86
N ARG A 82 -11.08 -5.75 -5.59
CA ARG A 82 -9.77 -5.63 -4.97
C ARG A 82 -9.67 -4.29 -4.25
N ILE A 83 -8.95 -4.24 -3.15
CA ILE A 83 -8.70 -3.00 -2.40
C ILE A 83 -7.20 -2.72 -2.41
N VAL A 84 -6.82 -1.49 -2.75
CA VAL A 84 -5.44 -1.01 -2.65
C VAL A 84 -5.42 0.16 -1.68
N CYS A 85 -4.76 -0.01 -0.54
CA CYS A 85 -4.57 1.04 0.45
C CYS A 85 -3.18 1.66 0.27
N ILE A 86 -3.11 2.99 0.18
CA ILE A 86 -1.90 3.76 -0.10
C ILE A 86 -1.68 4.79 0.99
N PHE A 87 -0.57 4.68 1.71
CA PHE A 87 -0.04 5.70 2.60
C PHE A 87 0.99 6.54 1.85
N ASP A 88 0.77 7.84 1.74
CA ASP A 88 1.70 8.77 1.09
C ASP A 88 2.97 9.00 1.91
N GLU A 89 2.81 9.31 3.20
CA GLU A 89 3.93 9.48 4.14
C GLU A 89 3.65 8.77 5.46
N TYR A 90 4.11 7.53 5.55
CA TYR A 90 3.86 6.69 6.72
C TYR A 90 4.58 7.19 7.98
N ALA A 91 5.74 7.85 7.80
CA ALA A 91 6.53 8.36 8.92
C ALA A 91 5.78 9.35 9.81
N ASP A 92 4.79 10.07 9.24
CA ASP A 92 4.03 11.07 10.00
C ASP A 92 3.13 10.45 11.08
N PHE A 93 2.80 9.16 10.96
CA PHE A 93 2.03 8.41 11.95
C PHE A 93 2.90 7.70 13.01
N MET A 94 4.22 7.70 12.84
CA MET A 94 5.12 6.92 13.69
C MET A 94 5.57 7.66 14.95
N ALA A 95 5.23 8.94 15.09
CA ALA A 95 5.58 9.76 16.25
C ALA A 95 4.76 9.36 17.50
N GLU A 96 3.51 8.98 17.33
CA GLU A 96 2.60 8.59 18.39
C GLU A 96 2.69 7.08 18.67
N LYS A 97 3.15 6.69 19.86
CA LYS A 97 3.42 5.29 20.20
C LYS A 97 2.19 4.39 20.07
N GLU A 98 1.01 4.87 20.48
CA GLU A 98 -0.23 4.11 20.41
C GLU A 98 -0.66 3.88 18.96
N VAL A 99 -0.70 4.94 18.16
CA VAL A 99 -1.02 4.88 16.72
C VAL A 99 -0.06 3.92 16.01
N ARG A 100 1.24 4.09 16.24
CA ARG A 100 2.28 3.21 15.70
C ARG A 100 1.99 1.73 16.00
N THR A 101 1.68 1.41 17.26
CA THR A 101 1.46 0.03 17.69
C THR A 101 0.27 -0.59 16.97
N ILE A 102 -0.83 0.14 16.84
CA ILE A 102 -2.04 -0.36 16.16
C ILE A 102 -1.80 -0.51 14.66
N LEU A 103 -1.16 0.47 14.03
CA LEU A 103 -0.83 0.39 12.60
C LEU A 103 0.10 -0.79 12.29
N GLU A 104 1.16 -1.00 13.08
CA GLU A 104 2.07 -2.14 12.89
C GLU A 104 1.37 -3.50 13.10
N GLN A 105 0.46 -3.60 14.05
CA GLN A 105 -0.36 -4.81 14.25
C GLN A 105 -1.27 -5.08 13.06
N SER A 106 -1.93 -4.05 12.55
CA SER A 106 -2.79 -4.14 11.37
C SER A 106 -1.99 -4.52 10.13
N ILE A 107 -0.82 -3.92 9.92
CA ILE A 107 0.11 -4.27 8.82
C ILE A 107 0.55 -5.73 8.94
N LYS A 108 0.89 -6.19 10.13
CA LYS A 108 1.26 -7.61 10.36
C LYS A 108 0.12 -8.56 9.99
N ARG A 109 -1.12 -8.27 10.41
CA ARG A 109 -2.30 -9.09 10.07
C ARG A 109 -2.58 -9.09 8.57
N LEU A 110 -2.63 -7.92 7.96
CA LEU A 110 -2.88 -7.77 6.53
C LEU A 110 -1.74 -8.38 5.70
N GLY A 111 -0.47 -8.14 6.07
CA GLY A 111 0.68 -8.70 5.36
C GLY A 111 0.67 -10.23 5.30
N ALA A 112 0.22 -10.87 6.37
CA ALA A 112 0.15 -12.33 6.45
C ALA A 112 -1.00 -12.93 5.62
N MET A 113 -2.16 -12.25 5.50
CA MET A 113 -3.39 -12.88 5.03
C MET A 113 -4.11 -12.12 3.90
N ALA A 114 -3.88 -10.82 3.73
CA ALA A 114 -4.71 -9.98 2.87
C ALA A 114 -4.60 -10.29 1.36
N ARG A 115 -3.51 -10.94 0.93
CA ARG A 115 -3.28 -11.29 -0.49
C ARG A 115 -4.42 -12.13 -1.08
N ALA A 116 -4.82 -13.20 -0.41
CA ALA A 116 -5.91 -14.06 -0.87
C ALA A 116 -7.26 -13.33 -0.79
N ALA A 117 -7.43 -12.44 0.17
CA ALA A 117 -8.61 -11.57 0.28
C ALA A 117 -8.65 -10.44 -0.75
N GLY A 118 -7.59 -10.24 -1.55
CA GLY A 118 -7.50 -9.20 -2.57
C GLY A 118 -7.32 -7.79 -2.00
N ILE A 119 -6.69 -7.66 -0.82
CA ILE A 119 -6.36 -6.39 -0.18
C ILE A 119 -4.84 -6.21 -0.25
N HIS A 120 -4.40 -5.06 -0.71
CA HIS A 120 -2.99 -4.73 -0.94
C HIS A 120 -2.64 -3.43 -0.25
N LEU A 121 -1.45 -3.39 0.38
CA LEU A 121 -0.90 -2.21 1.03
C LEU A 121 0.29 -1.66 0.23
N ILE A 122 0.30 -0.35 0.06
CA ILE A 122 1.45 0.42 -0.42
C ILE A 122 1.78 1.45 0.65
N ILE A 123 2.98 1.37 1.19
CA ILE A 123 3.46 2.28 2.22
C ILE A 123 4.64 3.05 1.64
N SER A 124 4.49 4.38 1.51
CA SER A 124 5.58 5.25 1.11
C SER A 124 6.06 6.12 2.27
N THR A 125 7.32 6.49 2.20
CA THR A 125 7.94 7.43 3.14
C THR A 125 9.14 8.10 2.49
N GLN A 126 9.34 9.38 2.82
CA GLN A 126 10.54 10.13 2.48
C GLN A 126 11.62 10.00 3.56
N ARG A 127 11.31 9.35 4.70
CA ARG A 127 12.20 9.14 5.83
C ARG A 127 12.46 7.63 6.04
N PRO A 128 13.40 7.04 5.30
CA PRO A 128 13.69 5.60 5.38
C PRO A 128 14.58 5.26 6.59
N GLU A 129 14.15 5.71 7.77
CA GLU A 129 14.82 5.41 9.04
C GLU A 129 14.41 4.03 9.58
N ALA A 130 15.30 3.39 10.35
CA ALA A 130 15.02 2.09 10.96
C ALA A 130 13.82 2.11 11.93
N SER A 131 13.54 3.27 12.52
CA SER A 131 12.37 3.54 13.38
C SER A 131 11.07 3.60 12.60
N ILE A 132 11.10 3.87 11.30
CA ILE A 132 9.96 3.97 10.39
C ILE A 132 9.79 2.67 9.61
N VAL A 133 10.86 2.23 8.93
CA VAL A 133 10.89 0.97 8.17
C VAL A 133 11.28 -0.17 9.11
N THR A 134 10.40 -0.46 10.06
CA THR A 134 10.65 -1.42 11.13
C THR A 134 10.77 -2.86 10.63
N PRO A 135 11.30 -3.80 11.44
CA PRO A 135 11.32 -5.21 11.07
C PRO A 135 9.94 -5.78 10.75
N ILE A 136 8.88 -5.28 11.42
CA ILE A 136 7.49 -5.71 11.16
C ILE A 136 7.09 -5.33 9.74
N ILE A 137 7.33 -4.08 9.34
CA ILE A 137 7.03 -3.61 7.98
C ILE A 137 7.82 -4.41 6.95
N ARG A 138 9.12 -4.55 7.15
CA ARG A 138 10.00 -5.26 6.21
C ARG A 138 9.65 -6.73 6.01
N SER A 139 9.21 -7.42 7.08
CA SER A 139 8.85 -8.83 7.00
C SER A 139 7.48 -9.08 6.37
N ASN A 140 6.55 -8.14 6.50
CA ASN A 140 5.18 -8.28 6.02
C ASN A 140 4.91 -7.63 4.66
N LEU A 141 5.78 -6.71 4.22
CA LEU A 141 5.73 -6.07 2.91
C LEU A 141 7.02 -6.41 2.11
N PRO A 142 7.08 -7.57 1.47
CA PRO A 142 8.30 -8.07 0.83
C PRO A 142 8.65 -7.38 -0.49
N GLY A 143 7.67 -6.77 -1.15
CA GLY A 143 7.90 -5.95 -2.35
C GLY A 143 8.40 -4.57 -1.95
N ARG A 144 9.52 -4.14 -2.49
CA ARG A 144 10.15 -2.85 -2.16
C ARG A 144 10.47 -2.07 -3.41
N VAL A 145 10.23 -0.77 -3.34
CA VAL A 145 10.63 0.19 -4.37
C VAL A 145 11.49 1.24 -3.69
N ALA A 146 12.75 1.35 -4.10
CA ALA A 146 13.64 2.39 -3.67
C ALA A 146 13.87 3.39 -4.82
N LEU A 147 13.54 4.64 -4.56
CA LEU A 147 13.97 5.78 -5.36
C LEU A 147 15.35 6.24 -4.87
N SER A 148 15.93 7.28 -5.49
CA SER A 148 17.22 7.84 -5.06
C SER A 148 17.20 8.21 -3.58
N THR A 149 18.13 7.67 -2.81
CA THR A 149 18.29 7.92 -1.38
C THR A 149 19.44 8.89 -1.12
N LYS A 150 19.39 9.57 0.04
CA LYS A 150 20.44 10.54 0.44
C LYS A 150 21.75 9.84 0.86
N SER A 151 21.67 8.60 1.29
CA SER A 151 22.81 7.86 1.81
C SER A 151 22.76 6.37 1.50
N GLU A 152 23.92 5.72 1.56
CA GLU A 152 24.00 4.26 1.51
C GLU A 152 23.31 3.59 2.69
N ALA A 153 23.29 4.24 3.86
CA ALA A 153 22.58 3.74 5.04
C ALA A 153 21.08 3.66 4.78
N ASP A 154 20.47 4.69 4.18
CA ASP A 154 19.06 4.70 3.80
C ASP A 154 18.75 3.59 2.78
N SER A 155 19.64 3.40 1.79
CA SER A 155 19.51 2.32 0.81
C SER A 155 19.46 0.95 1.50
N LYS A 156 20.35 0.70 2.46
CA LYS A 156 20.38 -0.56 3.23
C LYS A 156 19.12 -0.77 4.08
N ILE A 157 18.56 0.31 4.63
CA ILE A 157 17.31 0.24 5.40
C ILE A 157 16.14 -0.19 4.50
N ILE A 158 16.01 0.38 3.32
CA ILE A 158 14.92 0.08 2.39
C ILE A 158 15.10 -1.32 1.78
N LEU A 159 16.25 -1.55 1.15
CA LEU A 159 16.49 -2.78 0.38
C LEU A 159 16.89 -3.96 1.27
N GLY A 160 17.39 -3.67 2.46
CA GLY A 160 17.91 -4.69 3.38
C GLY A 160 19.32 -5.16 3.00
N GLY A 161 19.95 -5.91 3.91
CA GLY A 161 21.30 -6.45 3.71
C GLY A 161 22.36 -5.36 3.53
N THR A 162 23.19 -5.50 2.51
CA THR A 162 24.31 -4.61 2.21
C THR A 162 24.11 -3.75 0.97
N SER A 163 22.91 -3.80 0.34
CA SER A 163 22.67 -3.11 -0.92
C SER A 163 22.68 -1.58 -0.76
N THR A 164 23.57 -0.92 -1.47
CA THR A 164 23.71 0.55 -1.49
C THR A 164 23.23 1.19 -2.78
N VAL A 165 22.67 0.38 -3.70
CA VAL A 165 22.37 0.79 -5.07
C VAL A 165 21.42 1.99 -5.17
N ALA A 166 20.51 2.17 -4.21
CA ALA A 166 19.56 3.28 -4.23
C ALA A 166 20.23 4.65 -3.99
N ALA A 167 21.42 4.69 -3.34
CA ALA A 167 22.17 5.92 -3.17
C ALA A 167 22.79 6.44 -4.48
N TYR A 168 22.89 5.60 -5.50
CA TYR A 168 23.50 5.93 -6.79
C TYR A 168 22.47 6.06 -7.93
N LEU A 169 21.19 6.09 -7.61
CA LEU A 169 20.13 6.37 -8.58
C LEU A 169 20.14 7.85 -8.97
N ILE A 170 19.88 8.13 -10.25
CA ILE A 170 19.97 9.47 -10.80
C ILE A 170 18.74 10.35 -10.56
N GLY A 171 17.72 9.83 -9.87
CA GLY A 171 16.45 10.55 -9.64
C GLY A 171 15.53 10.51 -10.87
N LYS A 172 14.54 11.42 -10.93
CA LYS A 172 13.58 11.55 -12.05
C LYS A 172 12.88 10.23 -12.43
N GLY A 173 12.56 9.43 -11.40
CA GLY A 173 11.87 8.15 -11.59
C GLY A 173 12.78 6.94 -11.83
N ASP A 174 14.10 7.11 -11.78
CA ASP A 174 15.04 6.01 -11.70
C ASP A 174 14.88 5.30 -10.36
N LEU A 175 14.61 4.01 -10.37
CA LEU A 175 14.25 3.25 -9.19
C LEU A 175 14.82 1.82 -9.21
N VAL A 176 14.88 1.22 -8.03
CA VAL A 176 15.13 -0.21 -7.87
C VAL A 176 13.90 -0.86 -7.28
N TYR A 177 13.42 -1.90 -7.94
CA TYR A 177 12.39 -2.80 -7.47
C TYR A 177 13.00 -4.08 -6.91
N GLN A 178 12.55 -4.50 -5.74
CA GLN A 178 13.02 -5.70 -5.08
C GLN A 178 11.85 -6.59 -4.64
N VAL A 179 11.97 -7.88 -4.95
CA VAL A 179 11.13 -8.95 -4.37
C VAL A 179 12.04 -10.11 -3.97
N GLY A 180 12.05 -10.43 -2.68
CA GLY A 180 12.99 -11.41 -2.14
C GLY A 180 14.45 -10.98 -2.39
N SER A 181 15.25 -11.85 -3.00
CA SER A 181 16.63 -11.56 -3.39
C SER A 181 16.77 -10.92 -4.78
N HIS A 182 15.69 -10.83 -5.55
CA HIS A 182 15.73 -10.28 -6.90
C HIS A 182 15.65 -8.76 -6.88
N LEU A 183 16.66 -8.10 -7.45
CA LEU A 183 16.76 -6.66 -7.62
C LEU A 183 16.68 -6.32 -9.11
N GLN A 184 15.85 -5.36 -9.48
CA GLN A 184 15.73 -4.88 -10.85
C GLN A 184 15.70 -3.35 -10.86
N ARG A 185 16.61 -2.73 -11.64
CA ARG A 185 16.58 -1.29 -11.88
C ARG A 185 15.58 -0.99 -13.00
N LEU A 186 14.73 -0.01 -12.76
CA LEU A 186 13.64 0.37 -13.65
C LEU A 186 13.54 1.89 -13.75
N GLN A 187 12.84 2.35 -14.78
CA GLN A 187 12.45 3.75 -14.96
C GLN A 187 10.94 3.85 -14.79
N SER A 188 10.48 4.70 -13.86
CA SER A 188 9.05 4.99 -13.71
C SER A 188 8.54 5.85 -14.87
N LEU A 189 7.27 5.70 -15.17
CA LEU A 189 6.57 6.60 -16.09
C LEU A 189 6.39 7.98 -15.43
N LEU A 190 6.52 9.03 -16.22
CA LEU A 190 6.19 10.39 -15.80
C LEU A 190 4.69 10.63 -15.99
N ALA A 191 3.97 10.92 -14.91
CA ALA A 191 2.60 11.43 -14.97
C ALA A 191 2.65 12.96 -15.07
N GLN A 192 2.35 13.50 -16.25
CA GLN A 192 2.34 14.98 -16.48
C GLN A 192 1.01 15.61 -16.06
N SER A 193 -0.10 14.90 -16.24
CA SER A 193 -1.43 15.29 -15.81
C SER A 193 -2.24 14.07 -15.46
N ILE A 194 -3.12 14.22 -14.49
CA ILE A 194 -4.03 13.15 -14.09
C ILE A 194 -5.44 13.59 -14.53
N GLN A 195 -5.99 12.88 -15.51
CA GLN A 195 -7.39 13.00 -15.87
C GLN A 195 -8.11 11.79 -15.28
N LEU A 196 -9.05 12.03 -14.37
CA LEU A 196 -9.89 10.96 -13.84
C LEU A 196 -10.82 10.47 -14.94
N PRO A 197 -10.93 9.14 -15.16
CA PRO A 197 -11.91 8.62 -16.11
C PRO A 197 -13.33 9.01 -15.69
N LEU A 198 -14.14 9.43 -16.65
CA LEU A 198 -15.58 9.57 -16.45
C LEU A 198 -16.18 8.17 -16.26
N VAL A 199 -16.93 7.98 -15.19
CA VAL A 199 -17.61 6.72 -14.83
C VAL A 199 -19.11 6.93 -14.84
#